data_eb2f8dea77621374a2446cdd36196462
#
_entry.id   eb2f8dea77621374a2446cdd36196462
#
_cell.length_a   1.000
_cell.length_b   1.000
_cell.length_c   1.000
_cell.angle_alpha   90.00
_cell.angle_beta   90.00
_cell.angle_gamma   90.00
#
_symmetry.space_group_name_H-M   'P 1'
#
loop_
_entity.id
_entity.type
_entity.pdbx_description
1 polymer ?
#
loop_
_entity_poly.entity_id
_entity_poly.type
_entity_poly.pdbx_seq_one_letter_code
_entity_poly.pdbx_strand_id
1 'polypeptide(L)'
;MPLTGARLSHPVLGIDLVATEVDEDRGARLVIDYTIQPHRPRDDFRHVHRTWTERFEIQAGSARYELAGRELAAEAGDRVDLPAGVPHLHPWNVGDDVLVMRQVATLDPPDPNALRDLAYGFATLYGLAGEGKSNAKGRPPFLQGAMTIRAFQPYGIFLAGPPVPVQRALFGLLSLVGRAAGLRPYYDRFVAPLRADAVAGTRPPAGA
;
A
#
# COMPACT_ATOMS: atom_id res chain seq x y z
N MET A 1 -5.50 -15.78 -8.82
CA MET A 1 -4.09 -15.50 -8.50
C MET A 1 -3.97 -15.14 -7.03
N PRO A 2 -3.45 -16.01 -6.18
CA PRO A 2 -3.50 -15.74 -4.75
C PRO A 2 -2.50 -14.62 -4.38
N LEU A 3 -3.03 -13.47 -3.99
CA LEU A 3 -2.27 -12.43 -3.29
C LEU A 3 -2.14 -12.77 -1.80
N THR A 4 -2.98 -13.66 -1.30
CA THR A 4 -2.90 -14.16 0.08
C THR A 4 -1.57 -14.87 0.30
N GLY A 5 -0.86 -14.48 1.36
CA GLY A 5 0.50 -14.95 1.65
C GLY A 5 1.61 -14.08 1.08
N ALA A 6 1.29 -13.10 0.21
CA ALA A 6 2.28 -12.18 -0.35
C ALA A 6 2.99 -11.40 0.75
N ARG A 7 4.33 -11.32 0.63
CA ARG A 7 5.21 -10.62 1.60
C ARG A 7 5.98 -9.53 0.88
N LEU A 8 6.00 -8.33 1.45
CA LEU A 8 6.75 -7.20 0.92
C LEU A 8 7.50 -6.50 2.05
N SER A 9 8.73 -6.03 1.76
CA SER A 9 9.57 -5.30 2.71
C SER A 9 10.06 -3.99 2.13
N HIS A 10 9.98 -2.93 2.92
CA HIS A 10 10.51 -1.61 2.58
C HIS A 10 11.67 -1.25 3.52
N PRO A 11 12.94 -1.46 3.12
CA PRO A 11 14.09 -1.40 4.04
C PRO A 11 14.35 -0.01 4.62
N VAL A 12 14.03 1.07 3.90
CA VAL A 12 14.22 2.44 4.41
C VAL A 12 13.20 2.79 5.47
N LEU A 13 11.92 2.46 5.23
CA LEU A 13 10.83 2.71 6.19
C LEU A 13 10.78 1.67 7.31
N GLY A 14 11.53 0.57 7.19
CA GLY A 14 11.51 -0.54 8.14
C GLY A 14 10.15 -1.21 8.22
N ILE A 15 9.41 -1.26 7.11
CA ILE A 15 8.07 -1.87 7.02
C ILE A 15 8.19 -3.25 6.41
N ASP A 16 7.67 -4.25 7.11
CA ASP A 16 7.36 -5.56 6.56
C ASP A 16 5.85 -5.76 6.58
N LEU A 17 5.30 -6.30 5.51
CA LEU A 17 3.87 -6.58 5.42
C LEU A 17 3.60 -7.97 4.85
N VAL A 18 2.50 -8.56 5.30
CA VAL A 18 1.99 -9.84 4.81
C VAL A 18 0.49 -9.69 4.51
N ALA A 19 0.07 -9.96 3.29
CA ALA A 19 -1.35 -10.06 2.95
C ALA A 19 -1.89 -11.40 3.49
N THR A 20 -2.69 -11.36 4.56
CA THR A 20 -3.19 -12.56 5.24
C THR A 20 -4.54 -13.03 4.74
N GLU A 21 -5.32 -12.12 4.15
CA GLU A 21 -6.61 -12.42 3.52
C GLU A 21 -6.82 -11.47 2.33
N VAL A 22 -7.17 -12.01 1.17
CA VAL A 22 -7.52 -11.22 -0.02
C VAL A 22 -8.74 -11.84 -0.67
N ASP A 23 -9.84 -11.08 -0.77
CA ASP A 23 -11.03 -11.46 -1.55
C ASP A 23 -10.78 -11.20 -3.03
N GLU A 24 -10.04 -12.10 -3.66
CA GLU A 24 -9.58 -11.92 -5.05
C GLU A 24 -10.72 -12.04 -6.08
N ASP A 25 -11.77 -12.79 -5.76
CA ASP A 25 -12.88 -13.04 -6.68
C ASP A 25 -13.78 -11.80 -6.81
N ARG A 26 -14.11 -11.18 -5.69
CA ARG A 26 -14.99 -10.00 -5.67
C ARG A 26 -14.23 -8.69 -5.52
N GLY A 27 -13.05 -8.72 -4.88
CA GLY A 27 -12.28 -7.52 -4.61
C GLY A 27 -12.90 -6.65 -3.52
N ALA A 28 -13.58 -7.26 -2.56
CA ALA A 28 -14.31 -6.54 -1.51
C ALA A 28 -13.45 -6.28 -0.27
N ARG A 29 -12.45 -7.14 0.01
CA ARG A 29 -11.72 -7.15 1.28
C ARG A 29 -10.26 -7.52 1.11
N LEU A 30 -9.40 -6.82 1.87
CA LEU A 30 -7.97 -7.08 1.99
C LEU A 30 -7.59 -6.98 3.46
N VAL A 31 -6.85 -7.96 3.98
CA VAL A 31 -6.25 -7.91 5.32
C VAL A 31 -4.74 -8.01 5.19
N ILE A 32 -4.04 -7.08 5.82
CA ILE A 32 -2.58 -7.02 5.83
C ILE A 32 -2.09 -6.93 7.28
N ASP A 33 -1.15 -7.77 7.64
CA ASP A 33 -0.39 -7.63 8.88
C ASP A 33 0.90 -6.86 8.61
N TYR A 34 1.15 -5.84 9.41
CA TYR A 34 2.33 -4.96 9.35
C TYR A 34 3.22 -5.15 10.56
N THR A 35 4.51 -5.11 10.30
CA THR A 35 5.55 -4.94 11.30
C THR A 35 6.38 -3.73 10.92
N ILE A 36 6.48 -2.71 11.80
CA ILE A 36 7.21 -1.45 11.53
C ILE A 36 8.29 -1.26 12.59
N GLN A 37 9.54 -1.23 12.14
CA GLN A 37 10.70 -1.06 13.01
C GLN A 37 10.72 0.35 13.64
N PRO A 38 11.22 0.49 14.89
CA PRO A 38 11.39 1.79 15.52
C PRO A 38 12.45 2.64 14.82
N HIS A 39 12.43 3.96 15.07
CA HIS A 39 13.42 4.92 14.60
C HIS A 39 13.61 4.95 13.07
N ARG A 40 12.55 4.65 12.33
CA ARG A 40 12.54 4.74 10.86
C ARG A 40 11.79 5.98 10.40
N PRO A 41 12.10 6.51 9.19
CA PRO A 41 11.26 7.53 8.58
C PRO A 41 9.82 7.05 8.47
N ARG A 42 8.85 7.93 8.72
CA ARG A 42 7.44 7.59 8.46
C ARG A 42 7.16 7.63 6.96
N ASP A 43 6.23 6.80 6.52
CA ASP A 43 5.59 7.01 5.22
C ASP A 43 4.73 8.29 5.31
N ASP A 44 5.04 9.28 4.49
CA ASP A 44 4.35 10.57 4.46
C ASP A 44 3.42 10.70 3.23
N PHE A 45 2.97 9.58 2.71
CA PHE A 45 2.00 9.51 1.62
C PHE A 45 0.59 9.88 2.13
N ARG A 46 0.34 11.18 2.29
CA ARG A 46 -0.97 11.70 2.67
C ARG A 46 -1.95 11.60 1.53
N HIS A 47 -2.99 10.81 1.70
CA HIS A 47 -3.92 10.46 0.64
C HIS A 47 -5.37 10.39 1.11
N VAL A 48 -6.27 10.15 0.17
CA VAL A 48 -7.69 9.94 0.39
C VAL A 48 -8.16 8.81 -0.51
N HIS A 49 -8.90 7.87 0.06
CA HIS A 49 -9.66 6.88 -0.69
C HIS A 49 -11.11 7.33 -0.82
N ARG A 50 -11.71 7.18 -1.99
CA ARG A 50 -13.12 7.51 -2.19
C ARG A 50 -14.06 6.33 -2.04
N THR A 51 -13.53 5.13 -2.26
CA THR A 51 -14.28 3.87 -2.32
C THR A 51 -13.79 2.84 -1.31
N TRP A 52 -12.86 3.23 -0.45
CA TRP A 52 -12.24 2.34 0.52
C TRP A 52 -12.44 2.89 1.91
N THR A 53 -12.71 1.97 2.84
CA THR A 53 -12.57 2.21 4.28
C THR A 53 -11.46 1.34 4.79
N GLU A 54 -10.67 1.84 5.73
CA GLU A 54 -9.60 1.08 6.36
C GLU A 54 -9.76 1.12 7.87
N ARG A 55 -9.45 0.00 8.48
CA ARG A 55 -9.33 -0.13 9.93
C ARG A 55 -7.97 -0.70 10.25
N PHE A 56 -7.26 -0.08 11.19
CA PHE A 56 -6.06 -0.61 11.77
C PHE A 56 -6.32 -1.05 13.21
N GLU A 57 -5.90 -2.25 13.55
CA GLU A 57 -5.90 -2.79 14.91
C GLU A 57 -4.45 -2.80 15.39
N ILE A 58 -4.12 -1.99 16.38
CA ILE A 58 -2.77 -1.94 16.95
C ILE A 58 -2.62 -3.12 17.89
N GLN A 59 -1.72 -4.04 17.56
CA GLN A 59 -1.51 -5.28 18.32
C GLN A 59 -0.35 -5.16 19.31
N ALA A 60 0.67 -4.37 18.98
CA ALA A 60 1.79 -4.08 19.87
C ALA A 60 2.47 -2.76 19.48
N GLY A 61 3.11 -2.09 20.44
CA GLY A 61 3.83 -0.84 20.24
C GLY A 61 2.93 0.40 20.31
N SER A 62 3.52 1.54 19.96
CA SER A 62 2.87 2.86 20.00
C SER A 62 2.90 3.48 18.61
N ALA A 63 1.78 4.01 18.18
CA ALA A 63 1.60 4.62 16.87
C ALA A 63 1.08 6.04 16.95
N ARG A 64 1.37 6.83 15.91
CA ARG A 64 0.59 8.00 15.54
C ARG A 64 0.02 7.81 14.15
N TYR A 65 -1.08 8.49 13.86
CA TYR A 65 -1.71 8.54 12.55
C TYR A 65 -2.27 9.94 12.30
N GLU A 66 -2.59 10.26 11.07
CA GLU A 66 -3.25 11.53 10.77
C GLU A 66 -4.64 11.26 10.19
N LEU A 67 -5.64 11.97 10.68
CA LEU A 67 -7.01 11.95 10.19
C LEU A 67 -7.56 13.38 10.08
N ALA A 68 -8.02 13.77 8.89
CA ALA A 68 -8.55 15.11 8.61
C ALA A 68 -7.61 16.25 9.02
N GLY A 69 -6.29 16.06 8.88
CA GLY A 69 -5.26 17.05 9.23
C GLY A 69 -4.90 17.10 10.72
N ARG A 70 -5.43 16.20 11.53
CA ARG A 70 -5.11 16.10 12.97
C ARG A 70 -4.26 14.87 13.22
N GLU A 71 -3.13 15.05 13.88
CA GLU A 71 -2.31 13.94 14.36
C GLU A 71 -2.89 13.40 15.66
N LEU A 72 -3.07 12.09 15.73
CA LEU A 72 -3.68 11.36 16.83
C LEU A 72 -2.75 10.20 17.22
N ALA A 73 -2.83 9.78 18.49
CA ALA A 73 -2.07 8.63 19.01
C ALA A 73 -2.94 7.38 19.05
N ALA A 74 -2.28 6.22 19.01
CA ALA A 74 -2.89 4.91 19.22
C ALA A 74 -1.86 3.97 19.87
N GLU A 75 -2.34 3.11 20.76
CA GLU A 75 -1.56 2.17 21.55
C GLU A 75 -2.05 0.74 21.32
N ALA A 76 -1.31 -0.26 21.80
CA ALA A 76 -1.72 -1.66 21.72
C ALA A 76 -3.13 -1.87 22.30
N GLY A 77 -4.01 -2.50 21.53
CA GLY A 77 -5.43 -2.71 21.82
C GLY A 77 -6.37 -1.70 21.14
N ASP A 78 -5.83 -0.56 20.65
CA ASP A 78 -6.65 0.46 19.97
C ASP A 78 -7.02 0.06 18.55
N ARG A 79 -8.14 0.67 18.09
CA ARG A 79 -8.61 0.63 16.71
C ARG A 79 -8.61 2.01 16.11
N VAL A 80 -8.05 2.10 14.90
CA VAL A 80 -8.00 3.33 14.10
C VAL A 80 -8.85 3.12 12.85
N ASP A 81 -9.97 3.84 12.76
CA ASP A 81 -10.83 3.82 11.57
C ASP A 81 -10.50 5.01 10.66
N LEU A 82 -10.21 4.71 9.39
CA LEU A 82 -9.94 5.68 8.33
C LEU A 82 -11.07 5.60 7.30
N PRO A 83 -12.12 6.44 7.42
CA PRO A 83 -13.28 6.36 6.56
C PRO A 83 -12.99 6.87 5.14
N ALA A 84 -13.76 6.36 4.17
CA ALA A 84 -13.72 6.85 2.80
C ALA A 84 -13.97 8.38 2.73
N GLY A 85 -13.25 9.04 1.83
CA GLY A 85 -13.38 10.47 1.60
C GLY A 85 -12.65 11.38 2.59
N VAL A 86 -12.04 10.85 3.63
CA VAL A 86 -11.29 11.63 4.63
C VAL A 86 -9.78 11.52 4.39
N PRO A 87 -9.07 12.65 4.20
CA PRO A 87 -7.61 12.65 4.06
C PRO A 87 -6.91 12.12 5.31
N HIS A 88 -5.92 11.26 5.11
CA HIS A 88 -5.21 10.61 6.21
C HIS A 88 -3.76 10.23 5.87
N LEU A 89 -3.00 9.91 6.92
CA LEU A 89 -1.78 9.11 6.90
C LEU A 89 -2.03 7.85 7.73
N HIS A 90 -1.55 6.72 7.25
CA HIS A 90 -1.58 5.46 7.97
C HIS A 90 -0.81 5.56 9.29
N PRO A 91 -1.09 4.68 10.27
CA PRO A 91 -0.32 4.63 11.50
C PRO A 91 1.16 4.38 11.23
N TRP A 92 2.04 5.11 11.94
CA TRP A 92 3.48 4.93 11.92
C TRP A 92 4.03 4.75 13.33
N ASN A 93 5.15 4.07 13.44
CA ASN A 93 5.80 3.80 14.72
C ASN A 93 6.40 5.07 15.33
N VAL A 94 6.11 5.32 16.61
CA VAL A 94 6.69 6.42 17.40
C VAL A 94 7.30 5.94 18.71
N GLY A 95 7.24 4.64 18.97
CA GLY A 95 7.85 4.00 20.15
C GLY A 95 9.28 3.54 19.90
N ASP A 96 9.89 3.01 20.94
CA ASP A 96 11.21 2.38 20.91
C ASP A 96 11.13 0.89 20.53
N ASP A 97 9.93 0.31 20.65
CA ASP A 97 9.65 -1.08 20.28
C ASP A 97 9.05 -1.17 18.87
N VAL A 98 9.00 -2.38 18.35
CA VAL A 98 8.37 -2.70 17.07
C VAL A 98 6.86 -2.45 17.15
N LEU A 99 6.32 -1.71 16.18
CA LEU A 99 4.87 -1.58 16.00
C LEU A 99 4.35 -2.76 15.19
N VAL A 100 3.37 -3.47 15.73
CA VAL A 100 2.63 -4.55 15.05
C VAL A 100 1.18 -4.14 14.92
N MET A 101 0.65 -4.19 13.71
CA MET A 101 -0.73 -3.82 13.44
C MET A 101 -1.35 -4.64 12.32
N ARG A 102 -2.66 -4.81 12.37
CA ARG A 102 -3.48 -5.40 11.31
C ARG A 102 -4.31 -4.33 10.62
N GLN A 103 -4.20 -4.25 9.31
CA GLN A 103 -5.08 -3.44 8.47
C GLN A 103 -6.18 -4.33 7.89
N VAL A 104 -7.42 -3.84 7.94
CA VAL A 104 -8.55 -4.38 7.22
C VAL A 104 -9.06 -3.30 6.28
N ALA A 105 -8.89 -3.48 4.99
CA ALA A 105 -9.42 -2.60 3.94
C ALA A 105 -10.68 -3.22 3.35
N THR A 106 -11.73 -2.41 3.20
CA THR A 106 -12.99 -2.81 2.58
C THR A 106 -13.31 -1.85 1.43
N LEU A 107 -13.59 -2.42 0.26
CA LEU A 107 -13.90 -1.68 -0.96
C LEU A 107 -15.39 -1.70 -1.23
N ASP A 108 -15.97 -0.52 -1.50
CA ASP A 108 -17.35 -0.35 -1.91
C ASP A 108 -17.45 0.72 -3.02
N PRO A 109 -17.79 0.34 -4.27
CA PRO A 109 -18.06 -1.02 -4.73
C PRO A 109 -16.80 -1.91 -4.77
N PRO A 110 -16.96 -3.23 -4.68
CA PRO A 110 -15.87 -4.20 -4.83
C PRO A 110 -15.19 -4.12 -6.20
N ASP A 111 -13.85 -4.26 -6.24
CA ASP A 111 -13.09 -4.28 -7.49
C ASP A 111 -11.82 -5.14 -7.35
N PRO A 112 -11.79 -6.36 -7.93
CA PRO A 112 -10.61 -7.23 -7.86
C PRO A 112 -9.37 -6.67 -8.58
N ASN A 113 -9.57 -5.80 -9.59
CA ASN A 113 -8.45 -5.13 -10.24
C ASN A 113 -7.79 -4.11 -9.31
N ALA A 114 -8.58 -3.45 -8.44
CA ALA A 114 -8.04 -2.52 -7.46
C ALA A 114 -7.07 -3.21 -6.50
N LEU A 115 -7.44 -4.38 -5.96
CA LEU A 115 -6.57 -5.14 -5.05
C LEU A 115 -5.30 -5.62 -5.75
N ARG A 116 -5.42 -6.15 -6.97
CA ARG A 116 -4.28 -6.59 -7.77
C ARG A 116 -3.32 -5.44 -8.09
N ASP A 117 -3.83 -4.34 -8.60
CA ASP A 117 -3.02 -3.21 -9.04
C ASP A 117 -2.36 -2.49 -7.86
N LEU A 118 -3.03 -2.46 -6.70
CA LEU A 118 -2.46 -2.00 -5.45
C LEU A 118 -1.27 -2.88 -5.04
N ALA A 119 -1.45 -4.21 -5.00
CA ALA A 119 -0.39 -5.15 -4.67
C ALA A 119 0.83 -5.00 -5.62
N TYR A 120 0.59 -4.83 -6.92
CA TYR A 120 1.65 -4.63 -7.91
C TYR A 120 2.36 -3.29 -7.75
N GLY A 121 1.62 -2.24 -7.39
CA GLY A 121 2.19 -0.94 -7.07
C GLY A 121 3.11 -1.00 -5.86
N PHE A 122 2.65 -1.58 -4.76
CA PHE A 122 3.48 -1.76 -3.56
C PHE A 122 4.68 -2.67 -3.82
N ALA A 123 4.51 -3.80 -4.52
CA ALA A 123 5.63 -4.67 -4.88
C ALA A 123 6.69 -3.93 -5.69
N THR A 124 6.26 -3.05 -6.61
CA THR A 124 7.18 -2.23 -7.40
C THR A 124 7.90 -1.18 -6.54
N LEU A 125 7.17 -0.44 -5.70
CA LEU A 125 7.75 0.61 -4.85
C LEU A 125 8.73 0.02 -3.82
N TYR A 126 8.33 -1.07 -3.16
CA TYR A 126 9.14 -1.75 -2.15
C TYR A 126 10.34 -2.45 -2.78
N GLY A 127 10.15 -3.08 -3.95
CA GLY A 127 11.24 -3.67 -4.71
C GLY A 127 12.28 -2.64 -5.16
N LEU A 128 11.86 -1.46 -5.63
CA LEU A 128 12.77 -0.35 -5.95
C LEU A 128 13.51 0.15 -4.70
N ALA A 129 12.84 0.22 -3.57
CA ALA A 129 13.49 0.58 -2.30
C ALA A 129 14.54 -0.46 -1.89
N GLY A 130 14.25 -1.75 -2.09
CA GLY A 130 15.19 -2.85 -1.90
C GLY A 130 16.41 -2.78 -2.82
N GLU A 131 16.25 -2.26 -4.05
CA GLU A 131 17.35 -1.98 -4.98
C GLU A 131 18.12 -0.66 -4.67
N GLY A 132 17.79 0.02 -3.56
CA GLY A 132 18.40 1.30 -3.19
C GLY A 132 17.94 2.49 -4.05
N LYS A 133 16.82 2.36 -4.77
CA LYS A 133 16.27 3.39 -5.68
C LYS A 133 15.22 4.29 -5.01
N SER A 134 15.16 4.33 -3.71
CA SER A 134 14.39 5.32 -2.95
C SER A 134 15.32 6.30 -2.23
N ASN A 135 14.81 7.49 -1.91
CA ASN A 135 15.56 8.46 -1.12
C ASN A 135 15.57 8.09 0.38
N ALA A 136 16.27 8.88 1.20
CA ALA A 136 16.37 8.68 2.65
C ALA A 136 15.01 8.73 3.40
N LYS A 137 13.94 9.20 2.76
CA LYS A 137 12.57 9.20 3.29
C LYS A 137 11.73 8.04 2.74
N GLY A 138 12.33 7.08 2.05
CA GLY A 138 11.63 5.95 1.45
C GLY A 138 10.85 6.26 0.17
N ARG A 139 10.92 7.49 -0.34
CA ARG A 139 10.17 7.88 -1.54
C ARG A 139 10.85 7.38 -2.81
N PRO A 140 10.10 6.84 -3.78
CA PRO A 140 10.64 6.47 -5.08
C PRO A 140 11.08 7.71 -5.88
N PRO A 141 11.81 7.56 -6.99
CA PRO A 141 12.05 8.65 -7.95
C PRO A 141 10.73 9.33 -8.35
N PHE A 142 10.74 10.65 -8.52
CA PHE A 142 9.53 11.46 -8.71
C PHE A 142 8.61 10.95 -9.84
N LEU A 143 9.14 10.68 -11.03
CA LEU A 143 8.34 10.16 -12.13
C LEU A 143 7.77 8.78 -11.85
N GLN A 144 8.50 7.92 -11.14
CA GLN A 144 8.01 6.59 -10.74
C GLN A 144 6.84 6.72 -9.77
N GLY A 145 6.96 7.58 -8.75
CA GLY A 145 5.86 7.89 -7.83
C GLY A 145 4.63 8.42 -8.56
N ALA A 146 4.83 9.35 -9.51
CA ALA A 146 3.75 9.91 -10.32
C ALA A 146 3.02 8.84 -11.15
N MET A 147 3.75 7.88 -11.72
CA MET A 147 3.17 6.77 -12.48
C MET A 147 2.35 5.84 -11.60
N THR A 148 2.84 5.52 -10.41
CA THR A 148 2.11 4.69 -9.42
C THR A 148 0.84 5.39 -8.96
N ILE A 149 0.91 6.68 -8.60
CA ILE A 149 -0.28 7.47 -8.24
C ILE A 149 -1.29 7.47 -9.39
N ARG A 150 -0.83 7.68 -10.63
CA ARG A 150 -1.72 7.65 -11.80
C ARG A 150 -2.42 6.31 -11.97
N ALA A 151 -1.72 5.21 -11.69
CA ALA A 151 -2.29 3.86 -11.77
C ALA A 151 -3.35 3.60 -10.68
N PHE A 152 -3.25 4.25 -9.51
CA PHE A 152 -4.20 4.10 -8.42
C PHE A 152 -5.45 5.00 -8.53
N GLN A 153 -5.39 6.08 -9.33
CA GLN A 153 -6.52 7.01 -9.49
C GLN A 153 -7.83 6.39 -10.00
N PRO A 154 -7.83 5.39 -10.90
CA PRO A 154 -9.07 4.70 -11.29
C PRO A 154 -9.81 4.08 -10.12
N TYR A 155 -9.10 3.67 -9.08
CA TYR A 155 -9.60 3.02 -7.87
C TYR A 155 -9.91 4.00 -6.74
N GLY A 156 -10.04 5.29 -7.05
CA GLY A 156 -10.44 6.31 -6.09
C GLY A 156 -9.37 6.76 -5.11
N ILE A 157 -8.08 6.43 -5.34
CA ILE A 157 -6.96 6.83 -4.50
C ILE A 157 -6.31 8.10 -5.06
N PHE A 158 -6.25 9.16 -4.25
CA PHE A 158 -5.73 10.47 -4.62
C PHE A 158 -4.84 11.04 -3.51
N LEU A 159 -3.92 11.93 -3.87
CA LEU A 159 -3.20 12.73 -2.88
C LEU A 159 -4.18 13.65 -2.13
N ALA A 160 -3.96 13.85 -0.85
CA ALA A 160 -4.66 14.89 -0.11
C ALA A 160 -4.15 16.27 -0.52
N GLY A 161 -5.08 17.17 -0.81
CA GLY A 161 -4.80 18.59 -1.12
C GLY A 161 -5.25 19.00 -2.51
N PRO A 162 -4.51 18.72 -3.60
CA PRO A 162 -4.90 19.23 -4.93
C PRO A 162 -6.26 18.67 -5.41
N PRO A 163 -7.08 19.46 -6.12
CA PRO A 163 -8.34 18.98 -6.69
C PRO A 163 -8.13 17.80 -7.65
N VAL A 164 -9.04 16.82 -7.61
CA VAL A 164 -8.93 15.58 -8.42
C VAL A 164 -8.74 15.85 -9.93
N PRO A 165 -9.45 16.80 -10.59
CA PRO A 165 -9.21 17.07 -12.00
C PRO A 165 -7.76 17.53 -12.28
N VAL A 166 -7.21 18.36 -11.39
CA VAL A 166 -5.81 18.82 -11.49
C VAL A 166 -4.84 17.64 -11.35
N GLN A 167 -5.06 16.76 -10.37
CA GLN A 167 -4.25 15.55 -10.19
C GLN A 167 -4.31 14.65 -11.43
N ARG A 168 -5.51 14.41 -11.98
CA ARG A 168 -5.68 13.58 -13.19
C ARG A 168 -4.92 14.13 -14.39
N ALA A 169 -5.00 15.42 -14.62
CA ALA A 169 -4.27 16.08 -15.72
C ALA A 169 -2.75 16.02 -15.50
N LEU A 170 -2.28 16.39 -14.30
CA LEU A 170 -0.86 16.42 -13.95
C LEU A 170 -0.24 15.01 -14.02
N PHE A 171 -0.80 14.05 -13.30
CA PHE A 171 -0.25 12.69 -13.28
C PHE A 171 -0.47 11.96 -14.61
N GLY A 172 -1.48 12.33 -15.40
CA GLY A 172 -1.64 11.90 -16.78
C GLY A 172 -0.45 12.34 -17.63
N LEU A 173 -0.09 13.63 -17.61
CA LEU A 173 1.06 14.17 -18.33
C LEU A 173 2.38 13.56 -17.85
N LEU A 174 2.61 13.52 -16.52
CA LEU A 174 3.81 12.91 -15.95
C LEU A 174 3.95 11.42 -16.32
N SER A 175 2.84 10.70 -16.40
CA SER A 175 2.83 9.30 -16.88
C SER A 175 3.26 9.16 -18.34
N LEU A 176 2.88 10.09 -19.21
CA LEU A 176 3.36 10.11 -20.61
C LEU A 176 4.88 10.31 -20.67
N VAL A 177 5.39 11.29 -19.91
CA VAL A 177 6.83 11.55 -19.79
C VAL A 177 7.56 10.32 -19.22
N GLY A 178 7.02 9.70 -18.16
CA GLY A 178 7.59 8.49 -17.56
C GLY A 178 7.67 7.34 -18.54
N ARG A 179 6.62 7.10 -19.34
CA ARG A 179 6.61 6.07 -20.38
C ARG A 179 7.64 6.36 -21.48
N ALA A 180 7.76 7.61 -21.92
CA ALA A 180 8.78 7.99 -22.88
C ALA A 180 10.20 7.79 -22.34
N ALA A 181 10.40 7.90 -21.02
CA ALA A 181 11.65 7.59 -20.33
C ALA A 181 11.83 6.08 -20.01
N GLY A 182 10.95 5.21 -20.53
CA GLY A 182 11.04 3.74 -20.31
C GLY A 182 10.53 3.26 -18.97
N LEU A 183 9.89 4.13 -18.14
CA LEU A 183 9.32 3.73 -16.87
C LEU A 183 7.97 3.04 -17.05
N ARG A 184 7.62 2.19 -16.11
CA ARG A 184 6.33 1.47 -16.04
C ARG A 184 5.72 1.64 -14.65
N PRO A 185 4.37 1.64 -14.51
CA PRO A 185 3.74 1.68 -13.19
C PRO A 185 4.10 0.45 -12.36
N TYR A 186 4.26 -0.70 -13.03
CA TYR A 186 4.63 -1.98 -12.41
C TYR A 186 5.78 -2.63 -13.19
N TYR A 187 6.72 -3.26 -12.49
CA TYR A 187 7.84 -3.99 -13.10
C TYR A 187 7.69 -5.50 -12.89
N ASP A 188 7.73 -6.26 -13.97
CA ASP A 188 7.54 -7.72 -13.96
C ASP A 188 8.44 -8.43 -12.95
N ARG A 189 9.71 -7.99 -12.79
CA ARG A 189 10.64 -8.59 -11.83
C ARG A 189 10.18 -8.52 -10.36
N PHE A 190 9.34 -7.55 -10.00
CA PHE A 190 8.80 -7.40 -8.65
C PHE A 190 7.42 -8.02 -8.49
N VAL A 191 6.64 -8.10 -9.58
CA VAL A 191 5.29 -8.65 -9.53
C VAL A 191 5.23 -10.13 -9.90
N ALA A 192 6.26 -10.67 -10.57
CA ALA A 192 6.33 -12.09 -10.94
C ALA A 192 6.21 -13.03 -9.74
N PRO A 193 6.84 -12.80 -8.57
CA PRO A 193 6.64 -13.62 -7.39
C PRO A 193 5.17 -13.68 -6.95
N LEU A 194 4.44 -12.55 -6.98
CA LEU A 194 3.02 -12.50 -6.65
C LEU A 194 2.15 -13.31 -7.62
N ARG A 195 2.65 -13.57 -8.85
CA ARG A 195 1.97 -14.40 -9.86
C ARG A 195 2.35 -15.87 -9.73
N ALA A 196 3.57 -16.19 -9.29
CA ALA A 196 4.12 -17.56 -9.26
C ALA A 196 3.55 -18.38 -8.08
N ASP A 197 3.31 -17.79 -6.94
CA ASP A 197 2.73 -18.47 -5.77
C ASP A 197 1.29 -18.95 -6.05
N ALA A 198 0.62 -18.39 -7.07
CA ALA A 198 -0.65 -18.86 -7.60
C ALA A 198 -0.60 -20.27 -8.19
N VAL A 199 0.51 -20.63 -8.80
CA VAL A 199 0.66 -21.94 -9.49
C VAL A 199 1.03 -23.05 -8.52
N ALA A 200 1.73 -22.74 -7.42
CA ALA A 200 2.15 -23.73 -6.43
C ALA A 200 1.01 -24.20 -5.53
N GLY A 201 -0.01 -23.36 -5.28
CA GLY A 201 -1.16 -23.68 -4.42
C GLY A 201 -2.23 -24.61 -5.07
N THR A 202 -2.15 -24.88 -6.38
CA THR A 202 -3.14 -25.67 -7.11
C THR A 202 -2.75 -27.15 -7.30
N ARG A 203 -1.65 -27.62 -6.69
CA ARG A 203 -1.31 -29.05 -6.78
C ARG A 203 -2.12 -29.82 -5.75
N PRO A 204 -3.12 -30.64 -6.16
CA PRO A 204 -3.79 -31.52 -5.21
C PRO A 204 -2.77 -32.50 -4.63
N PRO A 205 -2.94 -32.96 -3.37
CA PRO A 205 -2.05 -33.96 -2.81
C PRO A 205 -2.07 -35.19 -3.72
N ALA A 206 -0.88 -35.59 -4.14
CA ALA A 206 -0.71 -36.85 -4.88
C ALA A 206 -1.26 -37.98 -4.02
N GLY A 207 -2.17 -38.74 -4.59
CA GLY A 207 -3.08 -39.70 -3.98
C GLY A 207 -2.49 -40.58 -2.89
N ALA A 208 -3.35 -40.85 -1.92
CA ALA A 208 -3.28 -42.02 -1.07
C ALA A 208 -4.01 -43.17 -1.80
#